data_87747ce8b36ec04a6e6188d7d6111269
#
_entry.id   87747ce8b36ec04a6e6188d7d6111269
#
_cell.length_a   1.000
_cell.length_b   1.000
_cell.length_c   1.000
_cell.angle_alpha   90.00
_cell.angle_beta   90.00
_cell.angle_gamma   90.00
#
_symmetry.space_group_name_H-M   'P 1'
#
loop_
_entity.id
_entity.type
_entity.pdbx_description
1 polymer ?
#
loop_
_entity_poly.entity_id
_entity_poly.type
_entity_poly.pdbx_seq_one_letter_code
_entity_poly.pdbx_strand_id
1 'polypeptide(L)'
;MNLPEINTSLFKRLRFILVETSRSGNIGAVARAMKTMGFSDLVLVNPRFPDALTDAEAVAFASGAQDILAGARIVGSIAEALEGCNYAAAVSARLREFSPPVTSPRAIAGQLAAGTDLHAAVIFGNERFGLPNEIVEQCNVLINIPANPDYSSLNLSQAAQVVAYECRMSALEMADEAPAASPIGFHGDAASLAQIDGMYEHLQQALVAIDFLDADNPKKLMPRLKRLFSRTGLETEEVNILRGISRHILAAAKKGP
;
A
#
# COMPACT_ATOMS: atom_id res chain seq x y z
N MET A 1 16.52 -16.27 28.95
CA MET A 1 15.36 -15.36 28.89
C MET A 1 14.70 -15.64 27.55
N ASN A 2 13.59 -16.42 27.52
CA ASN A 2 12.84 -16.66 26.30
C ASN A 2 12.18 -15.35 25.91
N LEU A 3 12.57 -14.81 24.76
CA LEU A 3 11.82 -13.72 24.16
C LEU A 3 10.40 -14.25 23.87
N PRO A 4 9.33 -13.46 24.11
CA PRO A 4 7.97 -13.86 23.79
C PRO A 4 7.91 -14.27 22.31
N GLU A 5 7.13 -15.30 22.00
CA GLU A 5 6.85 -15.68 20.61
C GLU A 5 6.21 -14.47 19.91
N ILE A 6 7.01 -13.76 19.13
CA ILE A 6 6.57 -12.60 18.36
C ILE A 6 5.55 -13.13 17.33
N ASN A 7 4.39 -12.51 17.24
CA ASN A 7 3.47 -12.75 16.13
C ASN A 7 4.19 -12.44 14.82
N THR A 8 4.84 -13.45 14.24
CA THR A 8 5.68 -13.31 13.05
C THR A 8 4.86 -13.07 11.79
N SER A 9 3.53 -13.13 11.88
CA SER A 9 2.64 -13.02 10.71
C SER A 9 2.75 -11.64 10.03
N LEU A 10 2.77 -10.54 10.78
CA LEU A 10 2.92 -9.20 10.20
C LEU A 10 4.25 -9.05 9.46
N PHE A 11 5.35 -9.57 10.01
CA PHE A 11 6.67 -9.48 9.37
C PHE A 11 6.75 -10.20 8.03
N LYS A 12 5.88 -11.18 7.77
CA LYS A 12 5.77 -11.91 6.51
C LYS A 12 4.69 -11.36 5.57
N ARG A 13 3.78 -10.52 6.07
CA ARG A 13 2.63 -9.99 5.34
C ARG A 13 2.78 -8.54 4.92
N LEU A 14 3.87 -7.86 5.34
CA LEU A 14 4.11 -6.46 5.03
C LEU A 14 5.24 -6.34 4.01
N ARG A 15 4.89 -5.81 2.83
CA ARG A 15 5.81 -5.49 1.74
C ARG A 15 6.18 -4.02 1.77
N PHE A 16 7.45 -3.73 1.54
CA PHE A 16 7.96 -2.38 1.32
C PHE A 16 8.19 -2.17 -0.16
N ILE A 17 7.59 -1.14 -0.73
CA ILE A 17 7.70 -0.80 -2.15
C ILE A 17 8.36 0.57 -2.30
N LEU A 18 9.44 0.64 -3.06
CA LEU A 18 10.14 1.88 -3.39
C LEU A 18 9.92 2.21 -4.87
N VAL A 19 9.33 3.38 -5.15
CA VAL A 19 8.99 3.80 -6.51
C VAL A 19 10.00 4.83 -7.00
N GLU A 20 10.62 4.54 -8.15
CA GLU A 20 11.54 5.42 -8.87
C GLU A 20 12.67 5.99 -7.99
N THR A 21 13.19 5.18 -7.07
CA THR A 21 14.25 5.60 -6.16
C THR A 21 15.46 6.08 -6.95
N SER A 22 15.94 7.28 -6.63
CA SER A 22 16.96 7.96 -7.39
C SER A 22 18.39 7.75 -6.88
N ARG A 23 18.55 7.19 -5.67
CA ARG A 23 19.85 6.96 -5.01
C ARG A 23 19.94 5.54 -4.47
N SER A 24 20.92 4.79 -4.93
CA SER A 24 21.17 3.40 -4.50
C SER A 24 21.43 3.30 -2.99
N GLY A 25 22.12 4.28 -2.39
CA GLY A 25 22.36 4.31 -0.95
C GLY A 25 21.07 4.35 -0.11
N ASN A 26 20.00 5.00 -0.59
CA ASN A 26 18.71 4.98 0.09
C ASN A 26 18.08 3.57 0.06
N ILE A 27 18.25 2.82 -1.02
CA ILE A 27 17.77 1.43 -1.12
C ILE A 27 18.48 0.57 -0.08
N GLY A 28 19.81 0.67 0.01
CA GLY A 28 20.60 -0.03 1.01
C GLY A 28 20.17 0.33 2.45
N ALA A 29 20.00 1.63 2.71
CA ALA A 29 19.60 2.12 4.03
C ALA A 29 18.15 1.66 4.39
N VAL A 30 17.23 1.56 3.42
CA VAL A 30 15.89 0.99 3.63
C VAL A 30 16.00 -0.51 3.94
N ALA A 31 16.80 -1.27 3.20
CA ALA A 31 17.03 -2.68 3.46
C ALA A 31 17.54 -2.90 4.91
N ARG A 32 18.47 -2.06 5.38
CA ARG A 32 18.94 -2.06 6.76
C ARG A 32 17.85 -1.75 7.76
N ALA A 33 17.05 -0.71 7.50
CA ALA A 33 15.90 -0.34 8.34
C ALA A 33 14.91 -1.51 8.47
N MET A 34 14.56 -2.14 7.35
CA MET A 34 13.67 -3.31 7.32
C MET A 34 14.24 -4.46 8.14
N LYS A 35 15.49 -4.84 7.91
CA LYS A 35 16.12 -5.96 8.62
C LYS A 35 16.18 -5.74 10.12
N THR A 36 16.55 -4.54 10.58
CA THR A 36 16.61 -4.22 12.02
C THR A 36 15.23 -4.30 12.68
N MET A 37 14.16 -4.08 11.92
CA MET A 37 12.77 -4.17 12.39
C MET A 37 12.12 -5.54 12.09
N GLY A 38 12.81 -6.45 11.40
CA GLY A 38 12.34 -7.83 11.16
C GLY A 38 11.55 -8.04 9.87
N PHE A 39 11.57 -7.07 8.96
CA PHE A 39 10.90 -7.15 7.65
C PHE A 39 11.90 -7.55 6.55
N SER A 40 11.39 -8.24 5.51
CA SER A 40 12.23 -8.75 4.43
C SER A 40 11.67 -8.60 3.01
N ASP A 41 10.37 -8.37 2.82
CA ASP A 41 9.78 -8.27 1.48
C ASP A 41 9.95 -6.85 0.90
N LEU A 42 11.00 -6.68 0.09
CA LEU A 42 11.36 -5.43 -0.58
C LEU A 42 11.11 -5.54 -2.08
N VAL A 43 10.41 -4.56 -2.65
CA VAL A 43 10.18 -4.45 -4.10
C VAL A 43 10.53 -3.05 -4.57
N LEU A 44 11.25 -2.96 -5.69
CA LEU A 44 11.58 -1.71 -6.37
C LEU A 44 10.77 -1.60 -7.65
N VAL A 45 10.11 -0.46 -7.84
CA VAL A 45 9.39 -0.14 -9.09
C VAL A 45 10.22 0.89 -9.86
N ASN A 46 10.69 0.52 -11.04
CA ASN A 46 11.46 1.39 -11.93
C ASN A 46 12.55 2.21 -11.21
N PRO A 47 13.47 1.60 -10.46
CA PRO A 47 14.56 2.35 -9.86
C PRO A 47 15.39 3.02 -10.97
N ARG A 48 16.00 4.17 -10.65
CA ARG A 48 16.77 4.96 -11.63
C ARG A 48 17.90 4.16 -12.29
N PHE A 49 18.50 3.23 -11.54
CA PHE A 49 19.61 2.41 -12.02
C PHE A 49 19.17 0.94 -12.08
N PRO A 50 19.40 0.24 -13.19
CA PRO A 50 19.02 -1.17 -13.33
C PRO A 50 19.79 -2.10 -12.38
N ASP A 51 20.98 -1.72 -11.96
CA ASP A 51 21.84 -2.43 -11.00
C ASP A 51 21.68 -1.94 -9.56
N ALA A 52 20.58 -1.25 -9.25
CA ALA A 52 20.34 -0.59 -7.96
C ALA A 52 20.48 -1.50 -6.73
N LEU A 53 20.26 -2.82 -6.87
CA LEU A 53 20.38 -3.79 -5.77
C LEU A 53 21.84 -4.26 -5.55
N THR A 54 22.70 -4.14 -6.55
CA THR A 54 24.10 -4.58 -6.52
C THR A 54 25.09 -3.43 -6.54
N ASP A 55 24.60 -2.21 -6.68
CA ASP A 55 25.39 -0.99 -6.63
C ASP A 55 26.21 -0.90 -5.34
N ALA A 56 27.45 -0.45 -5.44
CA ALA A 56 28.37 -0.40 -4.31
C ALA A 56 27.87 0.47 -3.15
N GLU A 57 27.15 1.56 -3.44
CA GLU A 57 26.56 2.43 -2.43
C GLU A 57 25.39 1.72 -1.73
N ALA A 58 24.53 1.00 -2.48
CA ALA A 58 23.43 0.21 -1.89
C ALA A 58 23.98 -0.86 -0.93
N VAL A 59 24.99 -1.61 -1.37
CA VAL A 59 25.63 -2.66 -0.56
C VAL A 59 26.27 -2.07 0.69
N ALA A 60 26.99 -0.95 0.56
CA ALA A 60 27.63 -0.28 1.69
C ALA A 60 26.62 0.21 2.74
N PHE A 61 25.53 0.85 2.31
CA PHE A 61 24.50 1.36 3.21
C PHE A 61 23.60 0.26 3.80
N ALA A 62 23.44 -0.88 3.11
CA ALA A 62 22.76 -2.04 3.65
C ALA A 62 23.53 -2.66 4.82
N SER A 63 24.86 -2.50 4.88
CA SER A 63 25.69 -3.07 5.94
C SER A 63 25.44 -4.60 6.09
N GLY A 64 24.90 -5.07 7.20
CA GLY A 64 24.54 -6.49 7.42
C GLY A 64 23.23 -6.95 6.78
N ALA A 65 22.56 -6.13 5.93
CA ALA A 65 21.26 -6.43 5.34
C ALA A 65 21.32 -6.78 3.84
N GLN A 66 22.46 -7.33 3.36
CA GLN A 66 22.61 -7.72 1.96
C GLN A 66 21.65 -8.84 1.55
N ASP A 67 21.19 -9.68 2.47
CA ASP A 67 20.17 -10.68 2.25
C ASP A 67 18.83 -10.06 1.84
N ILE A 68 18.46 -8.89 2.37
CA ILE A 68 17.26 -8.15 1.95
C ILE A 68 17.43 -7.65 0.51
N LEU A 69 18.61 -7.10 0.15
CA LEU A 69 18.88 -6.70 -1.23
C LEU A 69 18.86 -7.90 -2.18
N ALA A 70 19.46 -9.02 -1.79
CA ALA A 70 19.49 -10.23 -2.61
C ALA A 70 18.10 -10.87 -2.82
N GLY A 71 17.20 -10.72 -1.83
CA GLY A 71 15.80 -11.18 -1.93
C GLY A 71 14.85 -10.17 -2.59
N ALA A 72 15.29 -8.93 -2.82
CA ALA A 72 14.46 -7.88 -3.39
C ALA A 72 14.18 -8.12 -4.88
N ARG A 73 13.04 -7.64 -5.35
CA ARG A 73 12.62 -7.74 -6.75
C ARG A 73 12.58 -6.35 -7.38
N ILE A 74 12.95 -6.27 -8.66
CA ILE A 74 12.74 -5.08 -9.49
C ILE A 74 11.62 -5.40 -10.46
N VAL A 75 10.61 -4.53 -10.54
CA VAL A 75 9.43 -4.67 -11.41
C VAL A 75 9.20 -3.40 -12.23
N GLY A 76 8.44 -3.53 -13.32
CA GLY A 76 8.18 -2.45 -14.25
C GLY A 76 6.96 -1.59 -13.89
N SER A 77 6.10 -2.04 -12.97
CA SER A 77 4.87 -1.33 -12.64
C SER A 77 4.47 -1.49 -11.18
N ILE A 78 3.66 -0.56 -10.69
CA ILE A 78 3.06 -0.64 -9.34
C ILE A 78 2.10 -1.83 -9.23
N ALA A 79 1.42 -2.19 -10.31
CA ALA A 79 0.51 -3.33 -10.34
C ALA A 79 1.26 -4.65 -10.08
N GLU A 80 2.42 -4.86 -10.72
CA GLU A 80 3.30 -6.00 -10.45
C GLU A 80 3.84 -5.99 -9.01
N ALA A 81 4.18 -4.80 -8.49
CA ALA A 81 4.66 -4.67 -7.11
C ALA A 81 3.58 -5.02 -6.08
N LEU A 82 2.31 -4.78 -6.39
CA LEU A 82 1.16 -5.04 -5.53
C LEU A 82 0.56 -6.44 -5.69
N GLU A 83 1.10 -7.26 -6.58
CA GLU A 83 0.61 -8.62 -6.79
C GLU A 83 0.62 -9.43 -5.48
N GLY A 84 -0.53 -10.02 -5.14
CA GLY A 84 -0.73 -10.75 -3.88
C GLY A 84 -1.03 -9.88 -2.65
N CYS A 85 -1.05 -8.54 -2.80
CA CYS A 85 -1.50 -7.62 -1.75
C CYS A 85 -3.00 -7.35 -1.86
N ASN A 86 -3.65 -7.17 -0.72
CA ASN A 86 -5.04 -6.74 -0.61
C ASN A 86 -5.19 -5.41 0.14
N TYR A 87 -4.08 -4.81 0.56
CA TYR A 87 -4.06 -3.53 1.23
C TYR A 87 -2.82 -2.72 0.81
N ALA A 88 -3.00 -1.45 0.46
CA ALA A 88 -1.91 -0.56 0.08
C ALA A 88 -1.96 0.75 0.87
N ALA A 89 -0.82 1.18 1.37
CA ALA A 89 -0.65 2.43 2.10
C ALA A 89 0.45 3.27 1.46
N ALA A 90 0.11 4.46 0.97
CA ALA A 90 1.08 5.40 0.43
C ALA A 90 1.72 6.23 1.55
N VAL A 91 3.03 6.45 1.52
CA VAL A 91 3.72 7.36 2.46
C VAL A 91 3.99 8.69 1.78
N SER A 92 3.47 9.78 2.34
CA SER A 92 3.69 11.11 1.78
C SER A 92 3.61 12.20 2.86
N ALA A 93 4.54 13.17 2.78
CA ALA A 93 4.45 14.41 3.55
C ALA A 93 3.42 15.38 2.93
N ARG A 94 3.12 15.24 1.62
CA ARG A 94 2.19 16.12 0.91
C ARG A 94 0.78 15.55 0.97
N LEU A 95 -0.13 16.32 1.54
CA LEU A 95 -1.56 16.07 1.47
C LEU A 95 -2.10 16.57 0.13
N ARG A 96 -3.07 15.85 -0.44
CA ARG A 96 -3.71 16.15 -1.73
C ARG A 96 -5.21 16.25 -1.53
N GLU A 97 -5.89 17.01 -2.40
CA GLU A 97 -7.36 17.21 -2.34
C GLU A 97 -8.13 15.87 -2.40
N PHE A 98 -7.62 14.90 -3.17
CA PHE A 98 -8.24 13.58 -3.36
C PHE A 98 -7.42 12.43 -2.75
N SER A 99 -6.66 12.73 -1.70
CA SER A 99 -5.97 11.68 -0.94
C SER A 99 -6.98 10.68 -0.37
N PRO A 100 -6.64 9.38 -0.30
CA PRO A 100 -7.36 8.45 0.56
C PRO A 100 -7.32 8.94 2.02
N PRO A 101 -8.06 8.29 2.94
CA PRO A 101 -8.01 8.64 4.36
C PRO A 101 -6.58 8.78 4.87
N VAL A 102 -6.29 9.87 5.57
CA VAL A 102 -4.96 10.14 6.13
C VAL A 102 -4.84 9.49 7.50
N THR A 103 -3.73 8.83 7.73
CA THR A 103 -3.42 8.15 8.99
C THR A 103 -1.98 8.43 9.44
N SER A 104 -1.68 8.17 10.71
CA SER A 104 -0.31 8.20 11.22
C SER A 104 0.35 6.83 11.14
N PRO A 105 1.69 6.73 11.17
CA PRO A 105 2.39 5.46 11.21
C PRO A 105 1.92 4.55 12.35
N ARG A 106 1.69 5.10 13.54
CA ARG A 106 1.22 4.37 14.73
C ARG A 106 -0.18 3.79 14.53
N ALA A 107 -1.11 4.60 14.01
CA ALA A 107 -2.50 4.15 13.85
C ALA A 107 -2.60 3.04 12.79
N ILE A 108 -1.90 3.18 11.66
CA ILE A 108 -1.90 2.14 10.63
C ILE A 108 -1.17 0.88 11.11
N ALA A 109 -0.09 1.00 11.87
CA ALA A 109 0.64 -0.14 12.41
C ALA A 109 -0.25 -1.01 13.29
N GLY A 110 -1.07 -0.41 14.16
CA GLY A 110 -2.07 -1.13 14.95
C GLY A 110 -3.09 -1.86 14.09
N GLN A 111 -3.62 -1.23 13.04
CA GLN A 111 -4.55 -1.85 12.10
C GLN A 111 -3.91 -3.04 11.37
N LEU A 112 -2.69 -2.89 10.88
CA LEU A 112 -1.97 -3.96 10.16
C LEU A 112 -1.59 -5.13 11.07
N ALA A 113 -1.27 -4.85 12.33
CA ALA A 113 -0.96 -5.89 13.31
C ALA A 113 -2.21 -6.72 13.68
N ALA A 114 -3.36 -6.05 13.84
CA ALA A 114 -4.63 -6.69 14.17
C ALA A 114 -5.24 -7.46 12.99
N GLY A 115 -5.04 -6.99 11.75
CA GLY A 115 -5.62 -7.60 10.56
C GLY A 115 -4.85 -8.84 10.09
N THR A 116 -5.24 -10.03 10.53
CA THR A 116 -4.55 -11.30 10.22
C THR A 116 -4.58 -11.65 8.74
N ASP A 117 -5.61 -11.22 8.00
CA ASP A 117 -5.83 -11.52 6.58
C ASP A 117 -5.30 -10.41 5.64
N LEU A 118 -4.72 -9.35 6.22
CA LEU A 118 -4.14 -8.27 5.43
C LEU A 118 -2.75 -8.66 4.93
N HIS A 119 -2.60 -8.78 3.62
CA HIS A 119 -1.33 -8.76 2.91
C HIS A 119 -1.08 -7.34 2.43
N ALA A 120 -0.32 -6.59 3.20
CA ALA A 120 -0.21 -5.15 3.02
C ALA A 120 1.07 -4.73 2.30
N ALA A 121 0.97 -3.63 1.55
CA ALA A 121 2.13 -2.94 0.99
C ALA A 121 2.20 -1.51 1.51
N VAL A 122 3.40 -1.08 1.91
CA VAL A 122 3.70 0.32 2.20
C VAL A 122 4.56 0.87 1.07
N ILE A 123 4.10 1.96 0.44
CA ILE A 123 4.67 2.49 -0.79
C ILE A 123 5.35 3.82 -0.50
N PHE A 124 6.62 3.90 -0.85
CA PHE A 124 7.46 5.09 -0.72
C PHE A 124 7.81 5.62 -2.11
N GLY A 125 7.73 6.92 -2.29
CA GLY A 125 8.02 7.56 -3.56
C GLY A 125 9.46 8.02 -3.73
N ASN A 126 9.71 8.58 -4.92
CA ASN A 126 10.96 9.21 -5.26
C ASN A 126 11.32 10.33 -4.27
N GLU A 127 12.61 10.45 -3.95
CA GLU A 127 13.12 11.38 -2.93
C GLU A 127 12.86 12.86 -3.28
N ARG A 128 12.75 13.18 -4.56
CA ARG A 128 12.54 14.54 -5.04
C ARG A 128 11.08 14.85 -5.34
N PHE A 129 10.38 13.92 -5.96
CA PHE A 129 9.03 14.14 -6.49
C PHE A 129 7.94 13.50 -5.65
N GLY A 130 8.29 12.55 -4.77
CA GLY A 130 7.34 11.76 -4.00
C GLY A 130 6.64 10.72 -4.85
N LEU A 131 5.41 10.35 -4.48
CA LEU A 131 4.57 9.43 -5.24
C LEU A 131 3.72 10.18 -6.27
N PRO A 132 3.55 9.64 -7.50
CA PRO A 132 2.52 10.09 -8.45
C PRO A 132 1.12 10.03 -7.84
N ASN A 133 0.21 10.92 -8.29
CA ASN A 133 -1.17 10.95 -7.78
C ASN A 133 -1.91 9.64 -8.07
N GLU A 134 -1.67 9.07 -9.24
CA GLU A 134 -2.28 7.83 -9.72
C GLU A 134 -2.00 6.66 -8.75
N ILE A 135 -0.80 6.61 -8.18
CA ILE A 135 -0.43 5.58 -7.20
C ILE A 135 -1.11 5.86 -5.86
N VAL A 136 -1.12 7.12 -5.41
CA VAL A 136 -1.74 7.49 -4.13
C VAL A 136 -3.25 7.26 -4.13
N GLU A 137 -3.91 7.56 -5.25
CA GLU A 137 -5.36 7.39 -5.41
C GLU A 137 -5.80 5.92 -5.44
N GLN A 138 -4.89 4.99 -5.74
CA GLN A 138 -5.13 3.55 -5.70
C GLN A 138 -4.97 2.95 -4.29
N CYS A 139 -4.34 3.69 -3.37
CA CYS A 139 -4.09 3.20 -2.02
C CYS A 139 -5.34 3.29 -1.13
N ASN A 140 -5.41 2.41 -0.14
CA ASN A 140 -6.46 2.42 0.87
C ASN A 140 -6.31 3.59 1.83
N VAL A 141 -5.06 3.96 2.18
CA VAL A 141 -4.73 5.06 3.09
C VAL A 141 -3.49 5.81 2.66
N LEU A 142 -3.37 7.04 3.14
CA LEU A 142 -2.17 7.86 3.08
C LEU A 142 -1.55 7.96 4.47
N ILE A 143 -0.35 7.41 4.62
CA ILE A 143 0.45 7.57 5.85
C ILE A 143 1.14 8.93 5.79
N ASN A 144 0.77 9.81 6.71
CA ASN A 144 1.49 11.06 6.93
C ASN A 144 2.27 10.96 8.24
N ILE A 145 3.59 11.10 8.15
CA ILE A 145 4.46 11.12 9.34
C ILE A 145 4.41 12.53 9.91
N PRO A 146 3.91 12.72 11.15
CA PRO A 146 3.92 14.04 11.79
C PRO A 146 5.36 14.52 11.99
N ALA A 147 5.80 15.43 11.14
CA ALA A 147 7.12 16.04 11.18
C ALA A 147 7.01 17.54 11.44
N ASN A 148 8.16 18.21 11.59
CA ASN A 148 8.20 19.66 11.75
C ASN A 148 7.50 20.34 10.55
N PRO A 149 6.46 21.18 10.77
CA PRO A 149 5.76 21.87 9.69
C PRO A 149 6.67 22.69 8.76
N ASP A 150 7.73 23.26 9.31
CA ASP A 150 8.69 24.07 8.56
C ASP A 150 9.64 23.23 7.70
N TYR A 151 9.79 21.92 8.02
CA TYR A 151 10.64 20.98 7.30
C TYR A 151 10.11 19.55 7.44
N SER A 152 9.07 19.22 6.70
CA SER A 152 8.31 17.98 6.85
C SER A 152 8.83 16.80 6.00
N SER A 153 9.75 17.04 5.06
CA SER A 153 10.25 16.00 4.17
C SER A 153 11.36 15.19 4.82
N LEU A 154 11.06 13.94 5.18
CA LEU A 154 12.06 13.00 5.66
C LEU A 154 12.84 12.39 4.48
N ASN A 155 14.09 12.01 4.75
CA ASN A 155 14.82 11.09 3.86
C ASN A 155 14.03 9.77 3.73
N LEU A 156 14.10 9.13 2.55
CA LEU A 156 13.38 7.90 2.23
C LEU A 156 13.61 6.80 3.28
N SER A 157 14.86 6.54 3.65
CA SER A 157 15.17 5.50 4.63
C SER A 157 14.74 5.84 6.06
N GLN A 158 14.72 7.13 6.41
CA GLN A 158 14.18 7.59 7.69
C GLN A 158 12.68 7.39 7.77
N ALA A 159 11.95 7.71 6.69
CA ALA A 159 10.52 7.45 6.62
C ALA A 159 10.21 5.94 6.71
N ALA A 160 10.98 5.12 6.01
CA ALA A 160 10.85 3.66 6.09
C ALA A 160 11.15 3.13 7.50
N GLN A 161 12.18 3.68 8.18
CA GLN A 161 12.52 3.31 9.55
C GLN A 161 11.38 3.61 10.53
N VAL A 162 10.75 4.80 10.41
CA VAL A 162 9.63 5.19 11.29
C VAL A 162 8.45 4.24 11.11
N VAL A 163 8.07 3.96 9.87
CA VAL A 163 6.95 3.03 9.59
C VAL A 163 7.28 1.61 10.06
N ALA A 164 8.47 1.11 9.76
CA ALA A 164 8.90 -0.21 10.19
C ALA A 164 8.96 -0.34 11.72
N TYR A 165 9.41 0.70 12.42
CA TYR A 165 9.45 0.73 13.89
C TYR A 165 8.05 0.65 14.49
N GLU A 166 7.11 1.48 14.05
CA GLU A 166 5.73 1.45 14.56
C GLU A 166 5.06 0.09 14.27
N CYS A 167 5.27 -0.47 13.09
CA CYS A 167 4.77 -1.81 12.75
C CYS A 167 5.36 -2.90 13.66
N ARG A 168 6.66 -2.81 13.98
CA ARG A 168 7.29 -3.73 14.92
C ARG A 168 6.72 -3.57 16.32
N MET A 169 6.58 -2.34 16.81
CA MET A 169 6.03 -2.09 18.16
C MET A 169 4.61 -2.64 18.29
N SER A 170 3.74 -2.36 17.31
CA SER A 170 2.38 -2.91 17.32
C SER A 170 2.35 -4.44 17.25
N ALA A 171 3.25 -5.06 16.48
CA ALA A 171 3.34 -6.52 16.42
C ALA A 171 3.80 -7.13 17.77
N LEU A 172 4.65 -6.45 18.52
CA LEU A 172 5.09 -6.87 19.86
C LEU A 172 3.98 -6.70 20.88
N GLU A 173 3.27 -5.56 20.86
CA GLU A 173 2.13 -5.29 21.76
C GLU A 173 1.01 -6.32 21.57
N MET A 174 0.71 -6.69 20.32
CA MET A 174 -0.29 -7.73 20.03
C MET A 174 0.12 -9.14 20.48
N ALA A 175 1.42 -9.42 20.61
CA ALA A 175 1.90 -10.71 21.11
C ALA A 175 1.72 -10.87 22.62
N ASP A 176 1.70 -9.77 23.36
CA ASP A 176 1.49 -9.74 24.82
C ASP A 176 -0.01 -9.68 25.19
N GLU A 177 -0.89 -9.37 24.25
CA GLU A 177 -2.35 -9.35 24.45
C GLU A 177 -2.98 -10.69 24.04
N ALA A 178 -3.75 -11.29 24.93
CA ALA A 178 -4.58 -12.44 24.57
C ALA A 178 -5.56 -12.06 23.44
N PRO A 179 -5.83 -12.96 22.48
CA PRO A 179 -6.65 -12.61 21.34
C PRO A 179 -8.00 -12.08 21.77
N ALA A 180 -8.30 -10.84 21.39
CA ALA A 180 -9.62 -10.27 21.55
C ALA A 180 -10.63 -11.16 20.82
N ALA A 181 -11.82 -11.33 21.40
CA ALA A 181 -12.90 -12.10 20.80
C ALA A 181 -13.12 -11.66 19.34
N SER A 182 -13.28 -12.64 18.46
CA SER A 182 -13.61 -12.39 17.04
C SER A 182 -14.75 -11.38 16.93
N PRO A 183 -14.65 -10.39 16.04
CA PRO A 183 -15.74 -9.44 15.84
C PRO A 183 -17.03 -10.21 15.49
N ILE A 184 -18.15 -9.80 16.11
CA ILE A 184 -19.47 -10.37 15.81
C ILE A 184 -19.88 -9.81 14.45
N GLY A 185 -19.97 -10.68 13.43
CA GLY A 185 -20.40 -10.29 12.09
C GLY A 185 -19.94 -11.28 11.03
N PHE A 186 -20.51 -11.15 9.85
CA PHE A 186 -20.07 -11.88 8.66
C PHE A 186 -18.88 -11.14 8.09
N HIS A 187 -17.72 -11.79 8.06
CA HIS A 187 -16.50 -11.27 7.44
C HIS A 187 -16.04 -12.26 6.38
N GLY A 188 -16.03 -11.81 5.12
CA GLY A 188 -15.49 -12.56 4.00
C GLY A 188 -14.00 -12.26 3.80
N ASP A 189 -13.40 -12.91 2.81
CA ASP A 189 -12.02 -12.66 2.41
C ASP A 189 -11.86 -11.25 1.81
N ALA A 190 -10.87 -10.50 2.28
CA ALA A 190 -10.56 -9.19 1.72
C ALA A 190 -10.24 -9.28 0.22
N ALA A 191 -10.83 -8.40 -0.57
CA ALA A 191 -10.58 -8.37 -2.00
C ALA A 191 -9.14 -7.96 -2.30
N SER A 192 -8.50 -8.62 -3.27
CA SER A 192 -7.18 -8.21 -3.75
C SER A 192 -7.28 -6.86 -4.46
N LEU A 193 -6.19 -6.09 -4.48
CA LEU A 193 -6.14 -4.80 -5.18
C LEU A 193 -6.45 -4.96 -6.68
N ALA A 194 -6.03 -6.06 -7.30
CA ALA A 194 -6.35 -6.36 -8.69
C ALA A 194 -7.86 -6.59 -8.94
N GLN A 195 -8.55 -7.23 -7.99
CA GLN A 195 -10.01 -7.39 -8.06
C GLN A 195 -10.74 -6.05 -7.92
N ILE A 196 -10.25 -5.19 -7.01
CA ILE A 196 -10.77 -3.84 -6.79
C ILE A 196 -10.56 -2.95 -8.02
N ASP A 197 -9.37 -2.97 -8.63
CA ASP A 197 -9.10 -2.21 -9.86
C ASP A 197 -10.00 -2.68 -11.01
N GLY A 198 -10.14 -3.99 -11.23
CA GLY A 198 -11.06 -4.52 -12.23
C GLY A 198 -12.54 -4.19 -11.96
N MET A 199 -12.92 -4.01 -10.70
CA MET A 199 -14.26 -3.52 -10.34
C MET A 199 -14.43 -2.05 -10.74
N TYR A 200 -13.44 -1.20 -10.51
CA TYR A 200 -13.50 0.22 -10.91
C TYR A 200 -13.56 0.39 -12.42
N GLU A 201 -12.78 -0.38 -13.17
CA GLU A 201 -12.84 -0.36 -14.65
C GLU A 201 -14.24 -0.72 -15.15
N HIS A 202 -14.83 -1.77 -14.58
CA HIS A 202 -16.17 -2.22 -14.95
C HIS A 202 -17.25 -1.20 -14.56
N LEU A 203 -17.12 -0.59 -13.37
CA LEU A 203 -18.00 0.47 -12.92
C LEU A 203 -17.92 1.70 -13.82
N GLN A 204 -16.72 2.12 -14.20
CA GLN A 204 -16.51 3.24 -15.11
C GLN A 204 -17.20 3.01 -16.46
N GLN A 205 -17.02 1.81 -17.05
CA GLN A 205 -17.70 1.44 -18.29
C GLN A 205 -19.23 1.51 -18.15
N ALA A 206 -19.75 1.03 -17.03
CA ALA A 206 -21.19 1.06 -16.75
C ALA A 206 -21.73 2.49 -16.65
N LEU A 207 -21.00 3.37 -15.95
CA LEU A 207 -21.41 4.77 -15.78
C LEU A 207 -21.34 5.57 -17.10
N VAL A 208 -20.38 5.26 -17.96
CA VAL A 208 -20.31 5.84 -19.31
C VAL A 208 -21.49 5.34 -20.16
N ALA A 209 -21.84 4.06 -20.10
CA ALA A 209 -22.89 3.48 -20.92
C ALA A 209 -24.31 4.02 -20.63
N ILE A 210 -24.52 4.64 -19.45
CA ILE A 210 -25.79 5.29 -19.06
C ILE A 210 -25.68 6.82 -19.05
N ASP A 211 -24.67 7.41 -19.68
CA ASP A 211 -24.41 8.86 -19.74
C ASP A 211 -24.28 9.55 -18.38
N PHE A 212 -23.99 8.80 -17.31
CA PHE A 212 -23.71 9.36 -15.98
C PHE A 212 -22.30 9.91 -15.87
N LEU A 213 -21.37 9.31 -16.59
CA LEU A 213 -19.98 9.75 -16.72
C LEU A 213 -19.69 10.08 -18.18
N ASP A 214 -19.33 11.33 -18.44
CA ASP A 214 -18.85 11.75 -19.75
C ASP A 214 -17.42 11.22 -19.98
N ALA A 215 -17.25 10.39 -21.02
CA ALA A 215 -15.95 9.78 -21.34
C ALA A 215 -14.90 10.83 -21.76
N ASP A 216 -15.32 11.91 -22.43
CA ASP A 216 -14.44 12.98 -22.91
C ASP A 216 -14.13 14.02 -21.83
N ASN A 217 -14.99 14.10 -20.78
CA ASN A 217 -14.82 15.02 -19.66
C ASN A 217 -15.22 14.34 -18.33
N PRO A 218 -14.44 13.36 -17.87
CA PRO A 218 -14.80 12.52 -16.70
C PRO A 218 -14.80 13.29 -15.37
N LYS A 219 -14.33 14.54 -15.35
CA LYS A 219 -14.19 15.37 -14.14
C LYS A 219 -13.47 14.59 -13.02
N LYS A 220 -14.00 14.71 -11.79
CA LYS A 220 -13.41 14.08 -10.60
C LYS A 220 -14.28 12.92 -10.06
N LEU A 221 -15.14 12.31 -10.89
CA LEU A 221 -16.09 11.30 -10.41
C LEU A 221 -15.38 10.02 -9.98
N MET A 222 -14.54 9.45 -10.83
CA MET A 222 -13.85 8.20 -10.50
C MET A 222 -12.91 8.33 -9.28
N PRO A 223 -12.08 9.38 -9.13
CA PRO A 223 -11.34 9.63 -7.90
C PRO A 223 -12.23 9.71 -6.64
N ARG A 224 -13.43 10.31 -6.74
CA ARG A 224 -14.36 10.37 -5.62
C ARG A 224 -14.95 9.00 -5.27
N LEU A 225 -15.28 8.18 -6.27
CA LEU A 225 -15.77 6.81 -6.06
C LEU A 225 -14.67 5.92 -5.46
N LYS A 226 -13.44 6.01 -5.95
CA LYS A 226 -12.28 5.32 -5.35
C LYS A 226 -12.12 5.71 -3.88
N ARG A 227 -12.18 7.01 -3.56
CA ARG A 227 -12.15 7.49 -2.17
C ARG A 227 -13.34 7.01 -1.34
N LEU A 228 -14.53 6.88 -1.92
CA LEU A 228 -15.71 6.38 -1.22
C LEU A 228 -15.50 4.93 -0.80
N PHE A 229 -15.14 4.07 -1.74
CA PHE A 229 -14.95 2.64 -1.50
C PHE A 229 -13.68 2.31 -0.72
N SER A 230 -12.63 3.14 -0.78
CA SER A 230 -11.41 2.91 0.01
C SER A 230 -11.64 2.90 1.53
N ARG A 231 -12.77 3.45 2.00
CA ARG A 231 -13.11 3.48 3.43
C ARG A 231 -13.77 2.21 3.95
N THR A 232 -14.23 1.33 3.03
CA THR A 232 -15.07 0.18 3.42
C THR A 232 -14.27 -1.10 3.64
N GLY A 233 -13.05 -1.20 3.09
CA GLY A 233 -12.30 -2.46 3.15
C GLY A 233 -13.01 -3.58 2.41
N LEU A 234 -13.26 -3.37 1.10
CA LEU A 234 -14.07 -4.28 0.29
C LEU A 234 -13.63 -5.74 0.37
N GLU A 235 -14.59 -6.61 0.60
CA GLU A 235 -14.45 -8.06 0.52
C GLU A 235 -14.67 -8.58 -0.91
N THR A 236 -14.18 -9.78 -1.19
CA THR A 236 -14.31 -10.40 -2.53
C THR A 236 -15.77 -10.48 -2.98
N GLU A 237 -16.69 -10.82 -2.07
CA GLU A 237 -18.11 -10.90 -2.39
C GLU A 237 -18.72 -9.52 -2.70
N GLU A 238 -18.33 -8.49 -1.98
CA GLU A 238 -18.78 -7.11 -2.23
C GLU A 238 -18.29 -6.59 -3.58
N VAL A 239 -17.03 -6.88 -3.94
CA VAL A 239 -16.51 -6.60 -5.28
C VAL A 239 -17.32 -7.33 -6.35
N ASN A 240 -17.68 -8.60 -6.13
CA ASN A 240 -18.51 -9.37 -7.05
C ASN A 240 -19.93 -8.80 -7.19
N ILE A 241 -20.53 -8.32 -6.09
CA ILE A 241 -21.81 -7.63 -6.12
C ILE A 241 -21.73 -6.37 -6.98
N LEU A 242 -20.73 -5.51 -6.75
CA LEU A 242 -20.54 -4.26 -7.51
C LEU A 242 -20.27 -4.52 -9.00
N ARG A 243 -19.50 -5.56 -9.32
CA ARG A 243 -19.29 -6.01 -10.70
C ARG A 243 -20.59 -6.57 -11.31
N GLY A 244 -21.41 -7.26 -10.51
CA GLY A 244 -22.73 -7.74 -10.92
C GLY A 244 -23.65 -6.57 -11.29
N ILE A 245 -23.73 -5.54 -10.44
CA ILE A 245 -24.49 -4.32 -10.70
C ILE A 245 -24.02 -3.66 -12.00
N SER A 246 -22.69 -3.46 -12.16
CA SER A 246 -22.11 -2.86 -13.36
C SER A 246 -22.48 -3.64 -14.62
N ARG A 247 -22.42 -4.97 -14.58
CA ARG A 247 -22.82 -5.84 -15.69
C ARG A 247 -24.29 -5.67 -16.06
N HIS A 248 -25.18 -5.57 -15.08
CA HIS A 248 -26.61 -5.36 -15.32
C HIS A 248 -26.89 -3.97 -15.92
N ILE A 249 -26.19 -2.92 -15.47
CA ILE A 249 -26.25 -1.58 -16.06
C ILE A 249 -25.86 -1.64 -17.54
N LEU A 250 -24.70 -2.25 -17.85
CA LEU A 250 -24.23 -2.40 -19.23
C LEU A 250 -25.21 -3.18 -20.11
N ALA A 251 -25.83 -4.23 -19.56
CA ALA A 251 -26.84 -5.01 -20.28
C ALA A 251 -28.13 -4.21 -20.54
N ALA A 252 -28.55 -3.38 -19.59
CA ALA A 252 -29.73 -2.51 -19.75
C ALA A 252 -29.46 -1.41 -20.78
N ALA A 253 -28.29 -0.75 -20.74
CA ALA A 253 -27.91 0.28 -21.69
C ALA A 253 -27.87 -0.23 -23.15
N LYS A 254 -27.52 -1.51 -23.37
CA LYS A 254 -27.53 -2.11 -24.70
C LYS A 254 -28.92 -2.41 -25.28
N LYS A 255 -29.95 -2.47 -24.42
CA LYS A 255 -31.32 -2.80 -24.85
C LYS A 255 -32.09 -1.57 -25.35
N GLY A 256 -31.58 -0.34 -25.13
CA GLY A 256 -32.28 0.93 -25.42
C GLY A 256 -33.58 1.09 -24.61
N PRO A 257 -34.16 2.27 -24.56
CA PRO A 257 -35.52 2.46 -24.05
C PRO A 257 -36.55 1.79 -24.95
#